data_a23cd515f01ad60a219f7291d3fee723
#
_entry.id   a23cd515f01ad60a219f7291d3fee723
#
_cell.length_a   1.000
_cell.length_b   1.000
_cell.length_c   1.000
_cell.angle_alpha   90.00
_cell.angle_beta   90.00
_cell.angle_gamma   90.00
#
_symmetry.space_group_name_H-M   'P 1'
#
loop_
_entity.id
_entity.type
_entity.pdbx_description
1 polymer ?
#
loop_
_entity_poly.entity_id
_entity_poly.type
_entity_poly.pdbx_seq_one_letter_code
_entity_poly.pdbx_strand_id
1 'polypeptide(L)'
;VSAADPDIAGLAALAPAATRHTEAGITYFHLPGICFPSCGQMLEREALLCVTPHGGYPTRLMLSARAPKGGNWFVHHALARNWEWLSVSGIMADRPAVEVLAEHLEMYR
;
A
#
# COMPACT_ATOMS: atom_id res chain seq x y z
N VAL A 1 2.55 9.81 27.08
CA VAL A 1 2.73 8.55 26.35
C VAL A 1 1.85 8.56 25.11
N SER A 2 2.42 8.48 23.97
CA SER A 2 1.63 8.29 22.77
C SER A 2 1.13 6.84 22.72
N ALA A 3 -0.14 6.67 22.43
CA ALA A 3 -0.70 5.34 22.22
C ALA A 3 -0.03 4.71 20.99
N ALA A 4 0.18 3.42 21.02
CA ALA A 4 0.64 2.69 19.85
C ALA A 4 -0.38 2.86 18.71
N ASP A 5 0.10 3.11 17.50
CA ASP A 5 -0.76 3.17 16.33
C ASP A 5 -1.23 1.74 16.00
N PRO A 6 -2.53 1.44 16.14
CA PRO A 6 -3.02 0.07 15.91
C PRO A 6 -2.83 -0.39 14.47
N ASP A 7 -2.85 0.51 13.50
CA ASP A 7 -2.59 0.16 12.11
C ASP A 7 -1.12 -0.21 11.89
N ILE A 8 -0.20 0.53 12.50
CA ILE A 8 1.23 0.19 12.44
C ILE A 8 1.48 -1.16 13.12
N ALA A 9 0.87 -1.38 14.28
CA ALA A 9 1.00 -2.65 15.00
C ALA A 9 0.49 -3.83 14.15
N GLY A 10 -0.65 -3.67 13.48
CA GLY A 10 -1.19 -4.69 12.59
C GLY A 10 -0.33 -4.93 11.35
N LEU A 11 0.19 -3.86 10.75
CA LEU A 11 1.06 -3.96 9.58
C LEU A 11 2.42 -4.61 9.89
N ALA A 12 2.85 -4.58 11.15
CA ALA A 12 4.15 -5.11 11.54
C ALA A 12 4.32 -6.61 11.23
N ALA A 13 3.22 -7.35 11.11
CA ALA A 13 3.27 -8.75 10.70
C ALA A 13 3.81 -8.93 9.28
N LEU A 14 3.57 -7.96 8.39
CA LEU A 14 4.01 -8.01 6.99
C LEU A 14 5.12 -7.00 6.72
N ALA A 15 5.17 -5.92 7.49
CA ALA A 15 6.13 -4.83 7.31
C ALA A 15 6.56 -4.30 8.69
N PRO A 16 7.55 -4.94 9.35
CA PRO A 16 7.97 -4.55 10.71
C PRO A 16 8.45 -3.11 10.83
N ALA A 17 8.96 -2.52 9.75
CA ALA A 17 9.45 -1.15 9.73
C ALA A 17 8.42 -0.16 9.16
N ALA A 18 7.15 -0.51 9.14
CA ALA A 18 6.08 0.36 8.64
C ALA A 18 6.00 1.66 9.44
N THR A 19 5.82 2.78 8.73
CA THR A 19 5.68 4.10 9.33
C THR A 19 4.49 4.84 8.69
N ARG A 20 3.88 5.75 9.48
CA ARG A 20 2.78 6.57 8.99
C ARG A 20 3.30 7.94 8.53
N HIS A 21 2.80 8.41 7.40
CA HIS A 21 3.11 9.73 6.86
C HIS A 21 1.83 10.41 6.40
N THR A 22 1.79 11.74 6.48
CA THR A 22 0.69 12.54 5.94
C THR A 22 1.28 13.62 5.05
N GLU A 23 0.79 13.70 3.81
CA GLU A 23 1.23 14.70 2.84
C GLU A 23 0.00 15.21 2.08
N ALA A 24 -0.19 16.53 2.05
CA ALA A 24 -1.32 17.17 1.37
C ALA A 24 -2.69 16.60 1.81
N GLY A 25 -2.83 16.28 3.10
CA GLY A 25 -4.07 15.73 3.65
C GLY A 25 -4.29 14.25 3.40
N ILE A 26 -3.34 13.57 2.76
CA ILE A 26 -3.44 12.15 2.44
C ILE A 26 -2.54 11.36 3.38
N THR A 27 -3.11 10.31 4.00
CA THR A 27 -2.36 9.43 4.89
C THR A 27 -1.80 8.25 4.12
N TYR A 28 -0.50 8.02 4.29
CA TYR A 28 0.22 6.90 3.70
C TYR A 28 0.89 6.08 4.78
N PHE A 29 0.94 4.76 4.59
CA PHE A 29 1.81 3.88 5.36
C PHE A 29 2.97 3.47 4.46
N HIS A 30 4.19 3.80 4.86
CA HIS A 30 5.40 3.40 4.16
C HIS A 30 5.80 2.00 4.61
N LEU A 31 5.93 1.09 3.66
CA LEU A 31 6.16 -0.34 3.90
C LEU A 31 7.48 -0.75 3.23
N PRO A 32 8.62 -0.63 3.94
CA PRO A 32 9.91 -1.02 3.35
C PRO A 32 10.01 -2.53 3.19
N GLY A 33 10.15 -3.01 1.96
CA GLY A 33 10.48 -4.40 1.69
C GLY A 33 9.42 -5.42 2.02
N ILE A 34 8.18 -5.24 1.52
CA ILE A 34 7.17 -6.28 1.65
C ILE A 34 7.37 -7.37 0.60
N CYS A 35 7.09 -8.62 1.00
CA CYS A 35 7.16 -9.78 0.11
C CYS A 35 5.76 -10.30 -0.19
N PHE A 36 5.47 -10.57 -1.45
CA PHE A 36 4.15 -11.07 -1.86
C PHE A 36 4.24 -11.87 -3.17
N PRO A 37 3.35 -12.86 -3.36
CA PRO A 37 3.33 -13.60 -4.60
C PRO A 37 2.66 -12.80 -5.71
N SER A 38 3.23 -12.86 -6.92
CA SER A 38 2.65 -12.24 -8.11
C SER A 38 2.96 -13.08 -9.34
N CYS A 39 1.91 -13.53 -10.03
CA CYS A 39 2.03 -14.31 -11.27
C CYS A 39 3.01 -15.48 -11.17
N GLY A 40 2.92 -16.24 -10.08
CA GLY A 40 3.71 -17.44 -9.88
C GLY A 40 5.11 -17.23 -9.30
N GLN A 41 5.46 -16.01 -8.93
CA GLN A 41 6.78 -15.73 -8.32
C GLN A 41 6.63 -14.86 -7.08
N MET A 42 7.57 -15.00 -6.15
CA MET A 42 7.63 -14.16 -4.95
C MET A 42 8.40 -12.89 -5.27
N LEU A 43 7.78 -11.74 -5.01
CA LEU A 43 8.40 -10.43 -5.22
C LEU A 43 8.66 -9.75 -3.89
N GLU A 44 9.66 -8.88 -3.87
CA GLU A 44 9.92 -7.94 -2.79
C GLU A 44 9.83 -6.53 -3.36
N ARG A 45 9.08 -5.64 -2.68
CA ARG A 45 8.93 -4.25 -3.10
C ARG A 45 8.86 -3.35 -1.88
N GLU A 46 9.38 -2.14 -2.00
CA GLU A 46 9.04 -1.05 -1.12
C GLU A 46 7.68 -0.52 -1.58
N ALA A 47 6.80 -0.19 -0.64
CA ALA A 47 5.42 0.19 -0.98
C ALA A 47 4.90 1.35 -0.13
N LEU A 48 3.87 2.03 -0.65
CA LEU A 48 3.04 2.95 0.10
C LEU A 48 1.60 2.45 0.05
N LEU A 49 0.98 2.28 1.21
CA LEU A 49 -0.45 2.01 1.30
C LEU A 49 -1.17 3.33 1.59
N CYS A 50 -1.98 3.79 0.64
CA CYS A 50 -2.79 4.98 0.79
C CYS A 50 -4.17 4.60 1.29
N VAL A 51 -4.58 5.13 2.45
CA VAL A 51 -5.87 4.83 3.06
C VAL A 51 -6.84 6.02 3.04
N THR A 52 -6.45 7.12 2.42
CA THR A 52 -7.31 8.29 2.26
C THR A 52 -8.00 8.25 0.90
N PRO A 53 -9.32 8.21 0.83
CA PRO A 53 -10.04 8.22 -0.45
C PRO A 53 -9.76 9.49 -1.24
N HIS A 54 -9.36 9.34 -2.50
CA HIS A 54 -9.23 10.46 -3.41
C HIS A 54 -9.17 9.95 -4.85
N GLY A 55 -9.50 10.80 -5.81
CA GLY A 55 -9.40 10.46 -7.23
C GLY A 55 -10.28 9.26 -7.64
N GLY A 56 -11.36 8.98 -6.91
CA GLY A 56 -12.27 7.87 -7.21
C GLY A 56 -11.86 6.53 -6.61
N TYR A 57 -10.75 6.48 -5.85
CA TYR A 57 -10.27 5.25 -5.20
C TYR A 57 -10.30 5.41 -3.69
N PRO A 58 -10.98 4.48 -2.96
CA PRO A 58 -10.96 4.52 -1.49
C PRO A 58 -9.57 4.27 -0.90
N THR A 59 -8.81 3.35 -1.50
CA THR A 59 -7.45 3.03 -1.09
C THR A 59 -6.59 2.74 -2.31
N ARG A 60 -5.26 2.80 -2.15
CA ARG A 60 -4.29 2.43 -3.19
C ARG A 60 -3.10 1.75 -2.55
N LEU A 61 -2.57 0.75 -3.23
CA LEU A 61 -1.25 0.20 -2.90
C LEU A 61 -0.30 0.60 -4.02
N MET A 62 0.69 1.40 -3.67
CA MET A 62 1.70 1.90 -4.60
C MET A 62 3.01 1.21 -4.35
N LEU A 63 3.70 0.83 -5.43
CA LEU A 63 4.93 0.05 -5.37
C LEU A 63 6.11 0.86 -5.91
N SER A 64 7.31 0.56 -5.43
CA SER A 64 8.55 1.17 -5.93
C SER A 64 8.83 0.81 -7.39
N ALA A 65 8.33 -0.33 -7.86
CA ALA A 65 8.40 -0.78 -9.25
C ALA A 65 7.20 -1.68 -9.54
N ARG A 66 6.79 -1.74 -10.79
CA ARG A 66 5.65 -2.58 -11.20
C ARG A 66 5.88 -4.05 -10.88
N ALA A 67 4.79 -4.74 -10.55
CA ALA A 67 4.75 -6.19 -10.50
C ALA A 67 4.40 -6.73 -11.91
N PRO A 68 4.67 -8.01 -12.21
CA PRO A 68 4.37 -8.60 -13.51
C PRO A 68 2.88 -8.92 -13.69
N LYS A 69 2.00 -8.03 -13.27
CA LYS A 69 0.55 -8.17 -13.36
C LYS A 69 0.03 -7.23 -14.44
N GLY A 70 -0.75 -7.76 -15.37
CA GLY A 70 -1.40 -6.95 -16.39
C GLY A 70 -2.49 -6.06 -15.83
N GLY A 71 -2.78 -4.96 -16.50
CA GLY A 71 -3.79 -3.99 -16.10
C GLY A 71 -3.35 -2.56 -16.36
N ASN A 72 -4.08 -1.62 -15.77
CA ASN A 72 -3.79 -0.21 -15.92
C ASN A 72 -2.89 0.25 -14.78
N TRP A 73 -1.67 0.63 -15.11
CA TRP A 73 -0.69 1.15 -14.16
C TRP A 73 -0.58 2.66 -14.27
N PHE A 74 -0.47 3.32 -13.12
CA PHE A 74 -0.32 4.77 -13.01
C PHE A 74 0.89 5.12 -12.16
N VAL A 75 1.36 6.35 -12.29
CA VAL A 75 2.44 6.91 -11.48
C VAL A 75 1.85 7.94 -10.52
N HIS A 76 2.25 7.89 -9.26
CA HIS A 76 1.87 8.86 -8.25
C HIS A 76 3.12 9.38 -7.56
N HIS A 77 3.23 10.70 -7.40
CA HIS A 77 4.34 11.32 -6.69
C HIS A 77 3.94 11.58 -5.24
N ALA A 78 4.67 11.01 -4.30
CA ALA A 78 4.49 11.23 -2.88
C ALA A 78 5.80 10.96 -2.14
N LEU A 79 5.99 11.60 -0.99
CA LEU A 79 7.18 11.45 -0.16
C LEU A 79 8.47 11.63 -0.98
N ALA A 80 8.49 12.65 -1.83
CA ALA A 80 9.63 13.08 -2.65
C ALA A 80 10.10 12.06 -3.70
N ARG A 81 9.23 11.13 -4.12
CA ARG A 81 9.57 10.16 -5.17
C ARG A 81 8.32 9.69 -5.92
N ASN A 82 8.52 9.03 -7.04
CA ASN A 82 7.45 8.44 -7.83
C ASN A 82 7.19 7.00 -7.39
N TRP A 83 5.91 6.62 -7.41
CA TRP A 83 5.44 5.28 -7.11
C TRP A 83 4.56 4.81 -8.25
N GLU A 84 4.52 3.52 -8.49
CA GLU A 84 3.67 2.93 -9.52
C GLU A 84 2.58 2.09 -8.87
N TRP A 85 1.33 2.26 -9.33
CA TRP A 85 0.22 1.55 -8.73
C TRP A 85 -0.73 1.00 -9.79
N LEU A 86 -1.23 -0.21 -9.53
CA LEU A 86 -2.22 -0.86 -10.36
C LEU A 86 -3.60 -0.31 -10.02
N SER A 87 -4.38 0.03 -11.06
CA SER A 87 -5.75 0.52 -10.89
C SER A 87 -6.64 -0.61 -10.39
N VAL A 88 -6.93 -0.59 -9.08
CA VAL A 88 -7.83 -1.53 -8.41
C VAL A 88 -8.79 -0.70 -7.58
N SER A 89 -10.10 -0.80 -7.90
CA SER A 89 -11.13 -0.06 -7.19
C SER A 89 -11.92 -0.94 -6.22
N GLY A 90 -12.66 -0.30 -5.30
CA GLY A 90 -13.56 -1.02 -4.42
C GLY A 90 -12.93 -1.60 -3.16
N ILE A 91 -11.64 -1.41 -2.92
CA ILE A 91 -11.02 -1.83 -1.67
C ILE A 91 -11.18 -0.70 -0.66
N MET A 92 -12.07 -0.91 0.28
CA MET A 92 -12.51 0.13 1.22
C MET A 92 -11.51 0.33 2.36
N ALA A 93 -11.55 1.55 2.95
CA ALA A 93 -10.65 1.95 4.04
C ALA A 93 -11.29 1.81 5.43
N ASP A 94 -12.49 1.24 5.53
CA ASP A 94 -13.28 1.14 6.76
C ASP A 94 -12.93 -0.08 7.64
N ARG A 95 -11.68 -0.48 7.62
CA ARG A 95 -11.16 -1.64 8.35
C ARG A 95 -9.66 -1.48 8.63
N PRO A 96 -9.06 -2.36 9.44
CA PRO A 96 -7.64 -2.27 9.75
C PRO A 96 -6.76 -2.23 8.50
N ALA A 97 -5.71 -1.41 8.53
CA ALA A 97 -4.81 -1.23 7.40
C ALA A 97 -4.19 -2.54 6.91
N VAL A 98 -3.91 -3.49 7.80
CA VAL A 98 -3.36 -4.80 7.42
C VAL A 98 -4.32 -5.60 6.53
N GLU A 99 -5.64 -5.47 6.77
CA GLU A 99 -6.66 -6.13 5.93
C GLU A 99 -6.77 -5.46 4.58
N VAL A 100 -6.67 -4.12 4.53
CA VAL A 100 -6.63 -3.36 3.28
C VAL A 100 -5.42 -3.80 2.45
N LEU A 101 -4.26 -3.89 3.08
CA LEU A 101 -3.03 -4.35 2.43
C LEU A 101 -3.19 -5.78 1.89
N ALA A 102 -3.71 -6.69 2.70
CA ALA A 102 -3.89 -8.09 2.30
C ALA A 102 -4.79 -8.20 1.05
N GLU A 103 -5.87 -7.42 1.01
CA GLU A 103 -6.77 -7.44 -0.14
C GLU A 103 -6.10 -6.89 -1.40
N HIS A 104 -5.32 -5.82 -1.29
CA HIS A 104 -4.52 -5.32 -2.41
C HIS A 104 -3.52 -6.36 -2.90
N LEU A 105 -2.84 -7.06 -1.99
CA LEU A 105 -1.84 -8.06 -2.36
C LEU A 105 -2.46 -9.26 -3.09
N GLU A 106 -3.71 -9.63 -2.76
CA GLU A 106 -4.43 -10.66 -3.49
C GLU A 106 -4.59 -10.33 -4.98
N MET A 107 -4.72 -9.05 -5.31
CA MET A 107 -4.90 -8.60 -6.68
C MET A 107 -3.66 -8.79 -7.55
N TYR A 108 -2.49 -9.01 -6.94
CA TYR A 108 -1.24 -9.25 -7.67
C TYR A 108 -0.94 -10.72 -7.94
N ARG A 109 -1.69 -11.64 -7.34
CA ARG A 109 -1.47 -13.09 -7.50
C ARG A 109 -1.64 -13.61 -8.96
#